data_fddec4771cfa32d326fb756da1bd41d6
#
_entry.id   fddec4771cfa32d326fb756da1bd41d6
#
_cell.length_a   1.000
_cell.length_b   1.000
_cell.length_c   1.000
_cell.angle_alpha   90.00
_cell.angle_beta   90.00
_cell.angle_gamma   90.00
#
_symmetry.space_group_name_H-M   'P 1'
#
loop_
_entity.id
_entity.type
_entity.pdbx_description
1 polymer ?
#
loop_
_entity_poly.entity_id
_entity_poly.type
_entity_poly.pdbx_seq_one_letter_code
_entity_poly.pdbx_strand_id
1 'polypeptide(L)'
;MALNPNGGCTTPQELWSNMAEKQQMEREIERIIIGHFRTDKAAQGAIDIFIDPAINGPQVVTDWLSRNSFGRVVDKKQMMAGFAQGKYSVPDIITSRGALAKSEFYEIKPNSQDGVNRGVTEVIAFTQLTTDFKLLFFPGTDYDPNMSVPFNPVDIAGETYDIELKWFRHGLGLIVYELCYRRRRKQKQEAPSRFFEMTFLFLLGMILLIMLRGKSLQTSPAGGLLGPRTDEA
;
A
#
# COMPACT_ATOMS: atom_id res chain seq x y z
N MET A 1 20.91 -5.66 -13.79
CA MET A 1 19.84 -6.28 -14.63
C MET A 1 19.18 -5.17 -15.43
N ALA A 2 18.95 -5.33 -16.72
CA ALA A 2 18.23 -4.33 -17.52
C ALA A 2 16.76 -4.77 -17.62
N LEU A 3 15.85 -3.91 -17.17
CA LEU A 3 14.42 -4.13 -17.35
C LEU A 3 14.03 -3.94 -18.84
N ASN A 4 12.98 -4.62 -19.25
CA ASN A 4 12.43 -4.44 -20.59
C ASN A 4 11.92 -2.99 -20.74
N PRO A 5 12.45 -2.20 -21.70
CA PRO A 5 12.06 -0.79 -21.88
C PRO A 5 10.57 -0.64 -22.26
N ASN A 6 9.95 -1.68 -22.79
CA ASN A 6 8.55 -1.69 -23.16
C ASN A 6 7.61 -1.97 -21.98
N GLY A 7 8.17 -2.25 -20.79
CA GLY A 7 7.41 -2.63 -19.60
C GLY A 7 7.23 -4.14 -19.46
N GLY A 8 6.74 -4.56 -18.32
CA GLY A 8 6.50 -5.96 -17.97
C GLY A 8 6.07 -6.07 -16.52
N CYS A 9 5.82 -7.29 -16.06
CA CYS A 9 5.56 -7.57 -14.64
C CYS A 9 6.64 -8.53 -14.13
N THR A 10 6.97 -8.38 -12.85
CA THR A 10 8.07 -9.09 -12.20
C THR A 10 7.81 -9.21 -10.69
N THR A 11 8.72 -9.81 -9.97
CA THR A 11 8.65 -9.96 -8.52
C THR A 11 9.66 -9.04 -7.82
N PRO A 12 9.53 -8.79 -6.50
CA PRO A 12 10.52 -8.03 -5.75
C PRO A 12 11.96 -8.56 -5.88
N GLN A 13 12.13 -9.89 -6.02
CA GLN A 13 13.44 -10.51 -6.20
C GLN A 13 14.20 -10.02 -7.43
N GLU A 14 13.46 -9.68 -8.46
CA GLU A 14 14.02 -9.27 -9.74
C GLU A 14 14.23 -7.77 -9.82
N LEU A 15 13.49 -6.97 -9.04
CA LEU A 15 13.65 -5.52 -9.00
C LEU A 15 14.74 -5.06 -8.04
N TRP A 16 14.88 -5.71 -6.89
CA TRP A 16 15.85 -5.32 -5.86
C TRP A 16 16.91 -6.38 -5.66
N SER A 17 18.17 -6.00 -5.83
CA SER A 17 19.32 -6.86 -5.57
C SER A 17 19.69 -6.93 -4.08
N ASN A 18 19.35 -5.89 -3.31
CA ASN A 18 19.65 -5.81 -1.89
C ASN A 18 18.58 -6.56 -1.08
N MET A 19 19.02 -7.53 -0.27
CA MET A 19 18.12 -8.36 0.53
C MET A 19 17.27 -7.55 1.53
N ALA A 20 17.85 -6.52 2.16
CA ALA A 20 17.12 -5.69 3.12
C ALA A 20 16.01 -4.84 2.45
N GLU A 21 16.31 -4.25 1.30
CA GLU A 21 15.33 -3.50 0.51
C GLU A 21 14.21 -4.41 0.03
N LYS A 22 14.55 -5.59 -0.45
CA LYS A 22 13.58 -6.61 -0.86
C LYS A 22 12.62 -6.96 0.27
N GLN A 23 13.12 -7.29 1.45
CA GLN A 23 12.30 -7.63 2.61
C GLN A 23 11.42 -6.46 3.06
N GLN A 24 11.93 -5.23 2.96
CA GLN A 24 11.15 -4.03 3.24
C GLN A 24 10.00 -3.87 2.25
N MET A 25 10.26 -4.09 0.96
CA MET A 25 9.24 -3.98 -0.08
C MET A 25 8.20 -5.10 0.04
N GLU A 26 8.60 -6.33 0.33
CA GLU A 26 7.66 -7.44 0.58
C GLU A 26 6.70 -7.09 1.72
N ARG A 27 7.20 -6.60 2.86
CA ARG A 27 6.36 -6.16 3.98
C ARG A 27 5.42 -5.01 3.61
N GLU A 28 5.89 -4.05 2.81
CA GLU A 28 5.05 -2.94 2.35
C GLU A 28 3.93 -3.42 1.42
N ILE A 29 4.22 -4.35 0.52
CA ILE A 29 3.25 -4.97 -0.37
C ILE A 29 2.20 -5.74 0.44
N GLU A 30 2.63 -6.60 1.36
CA GLU A 30 1.74 -7.34 2.25
C GLU A 30 0.83 -6.39 3.03
N ARG A 31 1.38 -5.29 3.57
CA ARG A 31 0.61 -4.26 4.28
C ARG A 31 -0.47 -3.61 3.41
N ILE A 32 -0.18 -3.34 2.14
CA ILE A 32 -1.16 -2.77 1.19
C ILE A 32 -2.27 -3.78 0.92
N ILE A 33 -1.92 -5.03 0.64
CA ILE A 33 -2.90 -6.10 0.36
C ILE A 33 -3.79 -6.36 1.58
N ILE A 34 -3.20 -6.45 2.77
CA ILE A 34 -3.92 -6.60 4.04
C ILE A 34 -4.84 -5.39 4.31
N GLY A 35 -4.36 -4.17 4.01
CA GLY A 35 -5.16 -2.95 4.12
C GLY A 35 -6.40 -2.99 3.23
N HIS A 36 -6.24 -3.46 1.99
CA HIS A 36 -7.35 -3.67 1.08
C HIS A 36 -8.31 -4.77 1.58
N PHE A 37 -7.77 -5.90 2.02
CA PHE A 37 -8.57 -6.99 2.60
C PHE A 37 -9.49 -6.48 3.73
N ARG A 38 -8.98 -5.63 4.62
CA ARG A 38 -9.77 -5.07 5.74
C ARG A 38 -10.98 -4.26 5.28
N THR A 39 -10.92 -3.65 4.13
CA THR A 39 -12.02 -2.84 3.55
C THR A 39 -12.93 -3.64 2.63
N ASP A 40 -12.51 -4.85 2.25
CA ASP A 40 -13.29 -5.74 1.38
C ASP A 40 -14.48 -6.37 2.10
N LYS A 41 -15.46 -6.83 1.31
CA LYS A 41 -16.64 -7.54 1.81
C LYS A 41 -16.30 -8.83 2.56
N ALA A 42 -15.22 -9.50 2.18
CA ALA A 42 -14.74 -10.70 2.84
C ALA A 42 -14.38 -10.46 4.31
N ALA A 43 -13.89 -9.27 4.65
CA ALA A 43 -13.56 -8.88 6.02
C ALA A 43 -14.79 -8.41 6.82
N GLN A 44 -15.83 -7.90 6.16
CA GLN A 44 -16.99 -7.25 6.82
C GLN A 44 -17.81 -8.16 7.73
N GLY A 45 -17.76 -9.47 7.54
CA GLY A 45 -18.42 -10.44 8.40
C GLY A 45 -17.53 -11.05 9.48
N ALA A 46 -16.28 -10.62 9.58
CA ALA A 46 -15.34 -11.15 10.57
C ALA A 46 -15.59 -10.53 11.94
N ILE A 47 -15.67 -11.38 12.99
CA ILE A 47 -15.75 -10.95 14.38
C ILE A 47 -14.37 -10.48 14.85
N ASP A 48 -13.31 -11.17 14.40
CA ASP A 48 -11.93 -10.88 14.71
C ASP A 48 -11.03 -11.26 13.53
N ILE A 49 -9.97 -10.49 13.31
CA ILE A 49 -9.01 -10.71 12.23
C ILE A 49 -7.61 -10.72 12.84
N PHE A 50 -6.91 -11.82 12.64
CA PHE A 50 -5.50 -11.92 12.96
C PHE A 50 -4.67 -11.59 11.72
N ILE A 51 -3.75 -10.67 11.87
CA ILE A 51 -2.91 -10.16 10.80
C ILE A 51 -1.49 -9.99 11.31
N ASP A 52 -0.52 -10.20 10.42
CA ASP A 52 0.89 -9.99 10.64
C ASP A 52 1.57 -11.01 11.56
N PRO A 53 1.85 -12.21 11.03
CA PRO A 53 2.59 -13.25 11.73
C PRO A 53 4.06 -12.87 12.01
N ALA A 54 4.63 -11.94 11.27
CA ALA A 54 6.03 -11.52 11.44
C ALA A 54 6.28 -10.85 12.80
N ILE A 55 5.28 -10.17 13.35
CA ILE A 55 5.34 -9.54 14.67
C ILE A 55 4.91 -10.52 15.78
N ASN A 56 4.05 -11.45 15.44
CA ASN A 56 3.26 -12.22 16.40
C ASN A 56 3.56 -13.72 16.40
N GLY A 57 4.71 -14.18 16.28
CA GLY A 57 5.16 -15.59 16.28
C GLY A 57 4.15 -16.69 16.68
N PRO A 58 4.50 -17.95 16.65
CA PRO A 58 3.60 -19.09 16.87
C PRO A 58 2.80 -19.04 18.19
N GLN A 59 3.35 -18.43 19.25
CA GLN A 59 2.67 -18.31 20.54
C GLN A 59 1.40 -17.45 20.44
N VAL A 60 1.49 -16.28 19.78
CA VAL A 60 0.36 -15.35 19.67
C VAL A 60 -0.74 -15.94 18.80
N VAL A 61 -0.37 -16.62 17.71
CA VAL A 61 -1.34 -17.35 16.86
C VAL A 61 -2.01 -18.46 17.65
N THR A 62 -1.27 -19.25 18.42
CA THR A 62 -1.80 -20.32 19.27
C THR A 62 -2.82 -19.76 20.27
N ASP A 63 -2.49 -18.64 20.92
CA ASP A 63 -3.39 -17.98 21.85
C ASP A 63 -4.64 -17.42 21.18
N TRP A 64 -4.48 -16.83 19.99
CA TRP A 64 -5.59 -16.32 19.19
C TRP A 64 -6.52 -17.45 18.73
N LEU A 65 -5.98 -18.53 18.16
CA LEU A 65 -6.74 -19.71 17.74
C LEU A 65 -7.48 -20.35 18.91
N SER A 66 -6.86 -20.42 20.09
CA SER A 66 -7.51 -20.96 21.29
C SER A 66 -8.73 -20.13 21.71
N ARG A 67 -8.64 -18.81 21.65
CA ARG A 67 -9.80 -17.92 21.94
C ARG A 67 -10.90 -18.05 20.90
N ASN A 68 -10.54 -18.31 19.64
CA ASN A 68 -11.47 -18.41 18.51
C ASN A 68 -11.81 -19.87 18.15
N SER A 69 -11.61 -20.80 19.07
CA SER A 69 -11.89 -22.24 18.88
C SER A 69 -13.36 -22.63 19.05
N PHE A 70 -14.22 -21.66 19.43
CA PHE A 70 -15.67 -21.85 19.60
C PHE A 70 -16.05 -23.01 20.53
N GLY A 71 -15.42 -23.04 21.72
CA GLY A 71 -15.68 -24.05 22.76
C GLY A 71 -14.92 -25.36 22.60
N ARG A 72 -14.07 -25.47 21.60
CA ARG A 72 -13.16 -26.62 21.47
C ARG A 72 -11.92 -26.42 22.36
N VAL A 73 -11.53 -27.47 23.04
CA VAL A 73 -10.30 -27.47 23.83
C VAL A 73 -9.11 -27.65 22.92
N VAL A 74 -8.24 -26.65 22.89
CA VAL A 74 -7.00 -26.66 22.09
C VAL A 74 -5.83 -26.97 23.01
N ASP A 75 -5.10 -28.03 22.72
CA ASP A 75 -3.83 -28.31 23.37
C ASP A 75 -2.75 -27.38 22.81
N LYS A 76 -2.56 -26.23 23.48
CA LYS A 76 -1.59 -25.23 23.09
C LYS A 76 -0.16 -25.76 23.06
N LYS A 77 0.20 -26.68 23.98
CA LYS A 77 1.54 -27.25 24.06
C LYS A 77 1.83 -28.10 22.81
N GLN A 78 0.86 -28.94 22.44
CA GLN A 78 0.96 -29.75 21.22
C GLN A 78 1.02 -28.88 19.96
N MET A 79 0.21 -27.83 19.89
CA MET A 79 0.23 -26.90 18.77
C MET A 79 1.58 -26.19 18.62
N MET A 80 2.14 -25.68 19.72
CA MET A 80 3.47 -25.08 19.77
C MET A 80 4.58 -26.05 19.37
N ALA A 81 4.49 -27.31 19.79
CA ALA A 81 5.44 -28.35 19.38
C ALA A 81 5.39 -28.60 17.87
N GLY A 82 4.22 -28.58 17.27
CA GLY A 82 4.05 -28.68 15.81
C GLY A 82 4.67 -27.52 15.03
N PHE A 83 4.53 -26.29 15.53
CA PHE A 83 5.22 -25.13 14.96
C PHE A 83 6.75 -25.25 15.07
N ALA A 84 7.25 -25.65 16.24
CA ALA A 84 8.69 -25.85 16.45
C ALA A 84 9.31 -26.95 15.57
N GLN A 85 8.51 -27.92 15.14
CA GLN A 85 8.91 -28.98 14.22
C GLN A 85 8.74 -28.59 12.74
N GLY A 86 8.26 -27.38 12.44
CA GLY A 86 7.96 -26.95 11.07
C GLY A 86 6.78 -27.68 10.43
N LYS A 87 5.95 -28.37 11.24
CA LYS A 87 4.75 -29.07 10.75
C LYS A 87 3.64 -28.09 10.34
N TYR A 88 3.57 -26.94 11.00
CA TYR A 88 2.56 -25.92 10.78
C TYR A 88 3.20 -24.60 10.37
N SER A 89 2.49 -23.82 9.57
CA SER A 89 2.80 -22.43 9.22
C SER A 89 1.78 -21.48 9.83
N VAL A 90 2.08 -20.18 9.79
CA VAL A 90 1.17 -19.12 10.19
C VAL A 90 0.82 -18.33 8.93
N PRO A 91 -0.44 -18.29 8.51
CA PRO A 91 -0.84 -17.52 7.33
C PRO A 91 -0.87 -16.02 7.63
N ASP A 92 -0.78 -15.21 6.57
CA ASP A 92 -0.72 -13.76 6.66
C ASP A 92 -2.04 -13.14 7.14
N ILE A 93 -3.18 -13.80 6.86
CA ILE A 93 -4.51 -13.36 7.28
C ILE A 93 -5.30 -14.55 7.81
N ILE A 94 -5.91 -14.39 9.00
CA ILE A 94 -6.86 -15.35 9.55
C ILE A 94 -8.10 -14.57 10.02
N THR A 95 -9.29 -15.00 9.61
CA THR A 95 -10.55 -14.38 10.02
C THR A 95 -11.32 -15.30 10.96
N SER A 96 -11.93 -14.73 12.00
CA SER A 96 -12.91 -15.42 12.84
C SER A 96 -14.29 -14.88 12.55
N ARG A 97 -15.21 -15.75 12.13
CA ARG A 97 -16.62 -15.40 11.82
C ARG A 97 -17.63 -16.02 12.77
N GLY A 98 -17.16 -16.55 13.88
CA GLY A 98 -18.03 -17.20 14.85
C GLY A 98 -18.26 -18.70 14.58
N ALA A 99 -19.00 -19.33 15.48
CA ALA A 99 -19.20 -20.79 15.50
C ALA A 99 -20.03 -21.33 14.32
N LEU A 100 -20.84 -20.49 13.71
CA LEU A 100 -21.81 -20.88 12.66
C LEU A 100 -21.39 -20.47 11.25
N ALA A 101 -20.29 -19.72 11.12
CA ALA A 101 -19.82 -19.25 9.83
C ALA A 101 -18.42 -19.80 9.53
N LYS A 102 -18.08 -19.91 8.23
CA LYS A 102 -16.75 -20.30 7.82
C LYS A 102 -15.75 -19.21 8.17
N SER A 103 -14.80 -19.54 9.04
CA SER A 103 -13.60 -18.75 9.23
C SER A 103 -12.57 -19.10 8.17
N GLU A 104 -11.90 -18.12 7.63
CA GLU A 104 -11.02 -18.29 6.49
C GLU A 104 -9.60 -17.81 6.79
N PHE A 105 -8.65 -18.31 6.06
CA PHE A 105 -7.27 -17.84 6.13
C PHE A 105 -6.67 -17.70 4.72
N TYR A 106 -5.68 -16.80 4.62
CA TYR A 106 -5.02 -16.49 3.35
C TYR A 106 -3.52 -16.33 3.55
N GLU A 107 -2.78 -16.74 2.54
CA GLU A 107 -1.35 -16.58 2.38
C GLU A 107 -1.08 -15.61 1.24
N ILE A 108 -0.08 -14.73 1.36
CA ILE A 108 0.28 -13.72 0.36
C ILE A 108 1.70 -14.02 -0.13
N LYS A 109 1.88 -14.23 -1.43
CA LYS A 109 3.18 -14.57 -2.03
C LYS A 109 3.41 -13.85 -3.35
N PRO A 110 4.70 -13.64 -3.73
CA PRO A 110 5.01 -13.16 -5.08
C PRO A 110 4.52 -14.15 -6.14
N ASN A 111 4.05 -13.62 -7.28
CA ASN A 111 3.64 -14.39 -8.43
C ASN A 111 4.85 -14.94 -9.19
N SER A 112 5.58 -15.83 -8.55
CA SER A 112 6.68 -16.61 -9.13
C SER A 112 6.46 -18.07 -8.84
N GLN A 113 7.09 -18.95 -9.60
CA GLN A 113 6.97 -20.41 -9.40
C GLN A 113 7.35 -20.79 -7.95
N ASP A 114 8.44 -20.24 -7.43
CA ASP A 114 8.88 -20.50 -6.07
C ASP A 114 7.92 -19.89 -5.03
N GLY A 115 7.43 -18.66 -5.25
CA GLY A 115 6.46 -18.01 -4.38
C GLY A 115 5.15 -18.80 -4.30
N VAL A 116 4.61 -19.20 -5.44
CA VAL A 116 3.39 -20.03 -5.51
C VAL A 116 3.59 -21.38 -4.82
N ASN A 117 4.70 -22.08 -5.08
CA ASN A 117 4.98 -23.37 -4.46
C ASN A 117 5.08 -23.25 -2.92
N ARG A 118 5.76 -22.22 -2.43
CA ARG A 118 5.83 -21.94 -0.97
C ARG A 118 4.46 -21.62 -0.41
N GLY A 119 3.69 -20.74 -1.07
CA GLY A 119 2.35 -20.38 -0.62
C GLY A 119 1.41 -21.59 -0.53
N VAL A 120 1.42 -22.47 -1.52
CA VAL A 120 0.66 -23.72 -1.48
C VAL A 120 1.09 -24.59 -0.32
N THR A 121 2.40 -24.74 -0.09
CA THR A 121 2.93 -25.52 1.04
C THR A 121 2.47 -24.96 2.40
N GLU A 122 2.49 -23.64 2.56
CA GLU A 122 2.08 -22.96 3.78
C GLU A 122 0.56 -23.06 4.01
N VAL A 123 -0.26 -22.93 2.95
CA VAL A 123 -1.71 -23.17 3.00
C VAL A 123 -2.00 -24.61 3.46
N ILE A 124 -1.29 -25.61 2.92
CA ILE A 124 -1.43 -27.01 3.32
C ILE A 124 -1.03 -27.20 4.78
N ALA A 125 0.10 -26.62 5.21
CA ALA A 125 0.59 -26.74 6.59
C ALA A 125 -0.39 -26.15 7.62
N PHE A 126 -1.03 -25.02 7.30
CA PHE A 126 -2.06 -24.46 8.18
C PHE A 126 -3.37 -25.26 8.12
N THR A 127 -3.74 -25.78 6.96
CA THR A 127 -4.89 -26.71 6.84
C THR A 127 -4.67 -27.96 7.71
N GLN A 128 -3.45 -28.48 7.75
CA GLN A 128 -3.10 -29.60 8.63
C GLN A 128 -3.28 -29.23 10.11
N LEU A 129 -2.85 -28.03 10.52
CA LEU A 129 -3.06 -27.53 11.88
C LEU A 129 -4.57 -27.48 12.21
N THR A 130 -5.38 -26.87 11.35
CA THR A 130 -6.83 -26.75 11.59
C THR A 130 -7.51 -28.11 11.65
N THR A 131 -7.04 -29.07 10.88
CA THR A 131 -7.53 -30.46 10.87
C THR A 131 -7.14 -31.20 12.18
N ASP A 132 -5.87 -31.13 12.57
CA ASP A 132 -5.36 -31.82 13.77
C ASP A 132 -6.07 -31.34 15.06
N PHE A 133 -6.37 -30.06 15.13
CA PHE A 133 -7.07 -29.46 16.28
C PHE A 133 -8.58 -29.31 16.07
N LYS A 134 -9.11 -29.84 14.97
CA LYS A 134 -10.54 -29.77 14.58
C LYS A 134 -11.10 -28.34 14.60
N LEU A 135 -10.29 -27.35 14.20
CA LEU A 135 -10.69 -25.97 14.11
C LEU A 135 -11.48 -25.71 12.83
N LEU A 136 -12.41 -24.74 12.87
CA LEU A 136 -13.29 -24.40 11.73
C LEU A 136 -12.72 -23.27 10.89
N PHE A 137 -11.46 -23.40 10.51
CA PHE A 137 -10.78 -22.47 9.60
C PHE A 137 -10.47 -23.19 8.28
N PHE A 138 -10.75 -22.52 7.19
CA PHE A 138 -10.64 -23.09 5.83
C PHE A 138 -9.79 -22.18 4.95
N PRO A 139 -9.11 -22.71 3.93
CA PRO A 139 -8.49 -21.87 2.88
C PRO A 139 -9.52 -20.95 2.27
N GLY A 140 -9.21 -19.66 2.19
CA GLY A 140 -10.17 -18.62 1.86
C GLY A 140 -10.66 -18.66 0.42
N THR A 141 -11.94 -18.31 0.27
CA THR A 141 -12.63 -18.24 -1.02
C THR A 141 -13.38 -16.92 -1.22
N ASP A 142 -13.71 -16.21 -0.13
CA ASP A 142 -14.56 -15.02 -0.16
C ASP A 142 -13.80 -13.77 -0.62
N TYR A 143 -12.51 -13.69 -0.33
CA TYR A 143 -11.66 -12.63 -0.85
C TYR A 143 -11.09 -13.03 -2.21
N ASP A 144 -11.62 -12.40 -3.24
CA ASP A 144 -11.24 -12.63 -4.65
C ASP A 144 -10.85 -11.30 -5.30
N PRO A 145 -9.71 -10.72 -4.90
CA PRO A 145 -9.24 -9.47 -5.45
C PRO A 145 -8.75 -9.67 -6.89
N ASN A 146 -9.01 -8.65 -7.71
CA ASN A 146 -8.33 -8.44 -8.99
C ASN A 146 -7.96 -6.97 -9.03
N MET A 147 -6.95 -6.61 -8.28
CA MET A 147 -6.63 -5.24 -7.93
C MET A 147 -5.33 -4.77 -8.54
N SER A 148 -5.28 -3.49 -8.82
CA SER A 148 -4.09 -2.81 -9.29
C SER A 148 -4.02 -1.42 -8.67
N VAL A 149 -2.89 -1.08 -8.05
CA VAL A 149 -2.66 0.24 -7.46
C VAL A 149 -1.28 0.77 -7.83
N PRO A 150 -1.12 2.09 -7.97
CA PRO A 150 0.21 2.68 -8.10
C PRO A 150 1.09 2.31 -6.91
N PHE A 151 2.34 1.99 -7.19
CA PHE A 151 3.37 1.74 -6.20
C PHE A 151 4.50 2.75 -6.35
N ASN A 152 5.41 2.80 -5.38
CA ASN A 152 6.53 3.74 -5.44
C ASN A 152 7.38 3.52 -6.69
N PRO A 153 7.71 4.59 -7.43
CA PRO A 153 8.59 4.48 -8.58
C PRO A 153 9.99 4.03 -8.15
N VAL A 154 10.70 3.36 -9.04
CA VAL A 154 12.05 2.82 -8.80
C VAL A 154 13.01 3.34 -9.84
N ASP A 155 14.20 3.73 -9.40
CA ASP A 155 15.31 4.10 -10.29
C ASP A 155 16.24 2.90 -10.50
N ILE A 156 16.37 2.46 -11.74
CA ILE A 156 17.21 1.34 -12.13
C ILE A 156 18.12 1.77 -13.28
N ALA A 157 19.44 1.71 -13.07
CA ALA A 157 20.44 2.08 -14.05
C ALA A 157 20.26 3.51 -14.61
N GLY A 158 19.84 4.46 -13.78
CA GLY A 158 19.64 5.87 -14.15
C GLY A 158 18.34 6.16 -14.92
N GLU A 159 17.45 5.20 -14.99
CA GLU A 159 16.12 5.34 -15.57
C GLU A 159 15.04 5.12 -14.51
N THR A 160 14.04 6.00 -14.47
CA THR A 160 12.92 5.89 -13.54
C THR A 160 11.80 5.05 -14.16
N TYR A 161 11.29 4.11 -13.38
CA TYR A 161 10.15 3.28 -13.74
C TYR A 161 8.97 3.57 -12.80
N ASP A 162 7.81 3.79 -13.37
CA ASP A 162 6.54 3.77 -12.64
C ASP A 162 6.18 2.32 -12.38
N ILE A 163 5.82 2.03 -11.14
CA ILE A 163 5.48 0.67 -10.68
C ILE A 163 3.99 0.63 -10.35
N GLU A 164 3.35 -0.45 -10.71
CA GLU A 164 1.97 -0.79 -10.39
C GLU A 164 1.97 -2.13 -9.67
N LEU A 165 1.46 -2.16 -8.44
CA LEU A 165 1.26 -3.39 -7.69
C LEU A 165 -0.05 -4.02 -8.12
N LYS A 166 0.00 -5.27 -8.57
CA LYS A 166 -1.18 -6.09 -8.88
C LYS A 166 -1.24 -7.28 -7.96
N TRP A 167 -2.46 -7.66 -7.55
CA TRP A 167 -2.66 -8.90 -6.81
C TRP A 167 -4.01 -9.53 -7.14
N PHE A 168 -4.05 -10.85 -7.06
CA PHE A 168 -5.22 -11.65 -7.38
C PHE A 168 -5.19 -12.99 -6.64
N ARG A 169 -6.32 -13.64 -6.54
CA ARG A 169 -6.38 -14.98 -5.98
C ARG A 169 -5.87 -16.01 -6.99
N HIS A 170 -4.86 -16.76 -6.61
CA HIS A 170 -4.28 -17.85 -7.42
C HIS A 170 -4.97 -19.20 -7.16
N GLY A 171 -5.48 -19.42 -5.95
CA GLY A 171 -6.12 -20.65 -5.52
C GLY A 171 -6.84 -20.49 -4.19
N LEU A 172 -7.21 -21.61 -3.58
CA LEU A 172 -7.85 -21.59 -2.26
C LEU A 172 -6.86 -21.08 -1.21
N GLY A 173 -7.20 -19.96 -0.56
CA GLY A 173 -6.38 -19.35 0.48
C GLY A 173 -5.04 -18.78 0.01
N LEU A 174 -4.77 -18.68 -1.29
CA LEU A 174 -3.53 -18.12 -1.82
C LEU A 174 -3.79 -16.87 -2.66
N ILE A 175 -3.25 -15.77 -2.20
CA ILE A 175 -3.18 -14.48 -2.90
C ILE A 175 -1.77 -14.34 -3.47
N VAL A 176 -1.66 -14.03 -4.75
CA VAL A 176 -0.37 -13.73 -5.36
C VAL A 176 -0.32 -12.29 -5.84
N TYR A 177 0.89 -11.73 -5.84
CA TYR A 177 1.13 -10.38 -6.31
C TYR A 177 2.30 -10.29 -7.27
N GLU A 178 2.27 -9.28 -8.13
CA GLU A 178 3.33 -8.93 -9.06
C GLU A 178 3.48 -7.41 -9.16
N LEU A 179 4.67 -6.97 -9.54
CA LEU A 179 5.01 -5.59 -9.76
C LEU A 179 5.14 -5.33 -11.25
N CYS A 180 4.18 -4.63 -11.82
CA CYS A 180 4.22 -4.26 -13.22
C CYS A 180 4.91 -2.90 -13.36
N TYR A 181 5.90 -2.81 -14.24
CA TYR A 181 6.72 -1.62 -14.40
C TYR A 181 6.61 -1.06 -15.81
N ARG A 182 6.70 0.27 -15.87
CA ARG A 182 6.74 1.01 -17.13
C ARG A 182 7.77 2.12 -17.02
N ARG A 183 8.68 2.21 -18.00
CA ARG A 183 9.66 3.29 -18.05
C ARG A 183 8.95 4.64 -18.14
N ARG A 184 9.25 5.54 -17.19
CA ARG A 184 8.77 6.92 -17.22
C ARG A 184 9.42 7.63 -18.40
N ARG A 185 8.63 8.08 -19.35
CA ARG A 185 9.17 8.92 -20.43
C ARG A 185 9.64 10.21 -19.80
N LYS A 186 10.92 10.55 -19.99
CA LYS A 186 11.41 11.91 -19.68
C LYS A 186 10.52 12.86 -20.48
N GLN A 187 9.65 13.59 -19.79
CA GLN A 187 8.99 14.71 -20.45
C GLN A 187 10.13 15.55 -21.02
N LYS A 188 10.20 15.67 -22.34
CA LYS A 188 11.00 16.73 -22.95
C LYS A 188 10.54 17.97 -22.22
N GLN A 189 11.42 18.55 -21.40
CA GLN A 189 11.21 19.88 -20.87
C GLN A 189 11.09 20.73 -22.13
N GLU A 190 9.84 20.98 -22.55
CA GLU A 190 9.60 21.99 -23.58
C GLU A 190 10.19 23.25 -23.00
N ALA A 191 11.31 23.70 -23.61
CA ALA A 191 11.90 24.98 -23.28
C ALA A 191 10.72 25.97 -23.21
N PRO A 192 10.62 26.77 -22.13
CA PRO A 192 9.50 27.67 -21.94
C PRO A 192 9.26 28.36 -23.28
N SER A 193 8.08 28.16 -23.82
CA SER A 193 7.81 28.63 -25.18
C SER A 193 8.16 30.12 -25.20
N ARG A 194 8.91 30.57 -26.21
CA ARG A 194 9.28 32.01 -26.37
C ARG A 194 8.05 32.92 -26.23
N PHE A 195 6.87 32.37 -26.38
CA PHE A 195 5.59 33.01 -26.09
C PHE A 195 5.43 33.40 -24.61
N PHE A 196 5.89 32.61 -23.68
CA PHE A 196 5.82 32.94 -22.24
C PHE A 196 6.79 34.06 -21.87
N GLU A 197 8.02 34.03 -22.43
CA GLU A 197 8.99 35.10 -22.23
C GLU A 197 8.51 36.45 -22.84
N MET A 198 7.92 36.42 -24.05
CA MET A 198 7.38 37.63 -24.70
C MET A 198 6.17 38.17 -23.91
N THR A 199 5.29 37.31 -23.40
CA THR A 199 4.12 37.74 -22.61
C THR A 199 4.55 38.33 -21.26
N PHE A 200 5.56 37.76 -20.63
CA PHE A 200 6.10 38.27 -19.37
C PHE A 200 6.79 39.63 -19.55
N LEU A 201 7.59 39.79 -20.59
CA LEU A 201 8.23 41.07 -20.94
C LEU A 201 7.19 42.16 -21.33
N PHE A 202 6.11 41.77 -22.00
CA PHE A 202 5.02 42.69 -22.34
C PHE A 202 4.26 43.15 -21.09
N LEU A 203 3.97 42.26 -20.18
CA LEU A 203 3.34 42.57 -18.88
C LEU A 203 4.23 43.47 -18.02
N LEU A 204 5.55 43.20 -17.95
CA LEU A 204 6.51 44.03 -17.25
C LEU A 204 6.59 45.41 -17.84
N GLY A 205 6.59 45.56 -19.19
CA GLY A 205 6.56 46.82 -19.90
C GLY A 205 5.29 47.61 -19.63
N MET A 206 4.13 46.99 -19.59
CA MET A 206 2.86 47.63 -19.24
C MET A 206 2.83 48.13 -17.79
N ILE A 207 3.33 47.34 -16.83
CA ILE A 207 3.44 47.79 -15.43
C ILE A 207 4.37 48.98 -15.27
N LEU A 208 5.50 48.99 -15.98
CA LEU A 208 6.46 50.08 -15.96
C LEU A 208 5.82 51.38 -16.55
N LEU A 209 5.07 51.27 -17.64
CA LEU A 209 4.35 52.38 -18.27
C LEU A 209 3.27 52.95 -17.34
N ILE A 210 2.57 52.13 -16.58
CA ILE A 210 1.56 52.57 -15.60
C ILE A 210 2.24 53.29 -14.44
N MET A 211 3.38 52.79 -13.95
CA MET A 211 4.13 53.42 -12.86
C MET A 211 4.74 54.79 -13.29
N LEU A 212 5.18 54.94 -14.53
CA LEU A 212 5.72 56.17 -15.04
C LEU A 212 4.60 57.24 -15.27
N ARG A 213 3.39 56.85 -15.69
CA ARG A 213 2.24 57.76 -15.80
C ARG A 213 1.66 58.16 -14.44
N GLY A 214 1.76 57.36 -13.41
CA GLY A 214 1.27 57.67 -12.06
C GLY A 214 2.07 58.76 -11.31
N LYS A 215 3.29 59.09 -11.77
CA LYS A 215 4.13 60.11 -11.17
C LYS A 215 3.90 61.53 -11.67
N SER A 216 3.00 61.77 -12.63
CA SER A 216 2.76 63.11 -13.20
C SER A 216 1.50 63.84 -12.67
N LEU A 217 0.84 63.32 -11.66
CA LEU A 217 -0.38 63.88 -11.09
C LEU A 217 -0.32 64.15 -9.59
N GLN A 218 0.79 64.74 -9.10
CA GLN A 218 0.79 65.37 -7.77
C GLN A 218 1.61 66.66 -7.79
N THR A 219 1.00 67.71 -8.33
CA THR A 219 1.34 69.07 -7.98
C THR A 219 0.07 69.89 -8.00
N SER A 220 -0.48 70.23 -6.89
CA SER A 220 -0.86 71.60 -6.52
C SER A 220 -1.47 71.67 -5.13
N PRO A 221 -1.13 72.75 -4.47
CA PRO A 221 -1.41 72.92 -3.04
C PRO A 221 -2.55 73.90 -2.81
N ALA A 222 -2.69 74.23 -1.55
CA ALA A 222 -3.49 75.32 -0.96
C ALA A 222 -4.87 74.89 -0.48
N GLY A 223 -5.12 75.06 0.74
CA GLY A 223 -5.33 76.21 1.48
C GLY A 223 -6.48 76.02 2.41
N GLY A 224 -6.29 76.33 3.63
CA GLY A 224 -7.20 77.19 4.38
C GLY A 224 -8.11 76.51 5.40
N LEU A 225 -7.70 76.62 6.66
CA LEU A 225 -8.33 77.44 7.72
C LEU A 225 -9.50 76.85 8.52
N LEU A 226 -9.25 76.90 9.83
CA LEU A 226 -10.18 77.14 10.94
C LEU A 226 -11.13 76.00 11.30
N GLY A 227 -11.10 75.45 12.45
CA GLY A 227 -11.11 76.00 13.81
C GLY A 227 -12.27 75.37 14.55
N PRO A 228 -12.43 75.58 15.84
CA PRO A 228 -12.42 74.45 16.76
C PRO A 228 -13.80 74.22 17.44
N ARG A 229 -13.80 73.37 18.50
CA ARG A 229 -14.76 73.32 19.65
C ARG A 229 -15.64 72.05 19.66
N THR A 230 -15.44 71.39 20.72
CA THR A 230 -15.99 71.30 22.08
C THR A 230 -17.04 70.24 22.22
N ASP A 231 -16.76 69.42 23.19
CA ASP A 231 -17.46 69.05 24.38
C ASP A 231 -18.52 67.95 24.33
N GLU A 232 -18.25 67.06 25.34
CA GLU A 232 -19.18 66.50 26.30
C GLU A 232 -20.26 65.50 25.84
N ALA A 233 -20.20 64.34 26.19
CA ALA A 233 -20.76 63.67 27.39
C ALA A 233 -20.41 62.18 27.38
#